data_55b1293e5e42cca02103fdef5c069c39
#
_entry.id   55b1293e5e42cca02103fdef5c069c39
#
_cell.length_a   1.000
_cell.length_b   1.000
_cell.length_c   1.000
_cell.angle_alpha   90.00
_cell.angle_beta   90.00
_cell.angle_gamma   90.00
#
_symmetry.space_group_name_H-M   'P 1'
#
loop_
_entity.id
_entity.type
_entity.pdbx_description
1 polymer ?
#
loop_
_entity_poly.entity_id
_entity_poly.type
_entity_poly.pdbx_seq_one_letter_code
_entity_poly.pdbx_strand_id
1 'polypeptide(L)'
;MTELSAPFAPDWVLAPGESVLDLAEERGWTQGELAQRLGYSEKHISQLINGKVPITVDAAQRLERVLGSSMDFWLKLEANYQKHKARLEATERHACWISWLDELPVKELMSSGAIAKVRNVAKNKPGIVESCRRFFGVASPDEWRSHYGGMQVAFRRSRDEQSDVGAISAWLRLGEQVAEKLDGPKYDKARFAHALKEIRGLTCEPPEIFEPRMRTLLHDAGVLLALVPAIPRAHVSGVARWLSPTRPLIQLSLYGKTNDKFWFTFFHEA
;
A
#
# COMPACT_ATOMS: atom_id res chain seq x y z
N MET A 1 -15.48 -10.38 -27.11
CA MET A 1 -14.78 -10.25 -25.80
C MET A 1 -13.30 -10.38 -26.11
N THR A 2 -12.61 -9.24 -26.18
CA THR A 2 -11.17 -9.19 -26.48
C THR A 2 -10.45 -9.56 -25.18
N GLU A 3 -9.83 -10.75 -25.13
CA GLU A 3 -8.89 -11.08 -24.08
C GLU A 3 -7.79 -10.01 -24.08
N LEU A 4 -7.75 -9.20 -23.03
CA LEU A 4 -6.60 -8.37 -22.75
C LEU A 4 -5.43 -9.33 -22.48
N SER A 5 -4.57 -9.52 -23.49
CA SER A 5 -3.36 -10.31 -23.32
C SER A 5 -2.57 -9.69 -22.15
N ALA A 6 -2.13 -10.52 -21.22
CA ALA A 6 -1.28 -10.08 -20.13
C ALA A 6 -0.08 -9.30 -20.73
N PRO A 7 0.30 -8.16 -20.15
CA PRO A 7 1.42 -7.40 -20.66
C PRO A 7 2.68 -8.27 -20.67
N PHE A 8 3.45 -8.19 -21.74
CA PHE A 8 4.73 -8.90 -21.86
C PHE A 8 5.63 -8.54 -20.67
N ALA A 9 5.94 -9.52 -19.86
CA ALA A 9 6.68 -9.35 -18.61
C ALA A 9 7.71 -10.49 -18.49
N PRO A 10 8.86 -10.35 -19.14
CA PRO A 10 9.91 -11.36 -19.11
C PRO A 10 10.43 -11.56 -17.66
N ASP A 11 10.86 -12.76 -17.36
CA ASP A 11 11.50 -13.18 -16.12
C ASP A 11 13.03 -13.01 -16.15
N TRP A 12 13.55 -12.43 -17.23
CA TRP A 12 14.94 -12.10 -17.43
C TRP A 12 15.11 -10.59 -17.69
N VAL A 13 16.30 -10.07 -17.42
CA VAL A 13 16.64 -8.68 -17.67
C VAL A 13 18.11 -8.59 -18.09
N LEU A 14 18.36 -7.90 -19.20
CA LEU A 14 19.70 -7.64 -19.71
C LEU A 14 20.25 -6.35 -19.12
N ALA A 15 21.52 -6.41 -18.68
CA ALA A 15 22.19 -5.21 -18.16
C ALA A 15 22.43 -4.21 -19.29
N PRO A 16 22.29 -2.89 -19.06
CA PRO A 16 22.57 -1.86 -20.07
C PRO A 16 24.00 -1.93 -20.64
N GLY A 17 24.91 -2.49 -19.84
CA GLY A 17 26.29 -2.72 -20.24
C GLY A 17 26.45 -3.70 -21.41
N GLU A 18 25.49 -4.59 -21.65
CA GLU A 18 25.52 -5.47 -22.84
C GLU A 18 25.40 -4.62 -24.12
N SER A 19 24.49 -3.64 -24.16
CA SER A 19 24.40 -2.72 -25.29
C SER A 19 25.67 -1.85 -25.47
N VAL A 20 26.36 -1.56 -24.38
CA VAL A 20 27.67 -0.86 -24.44
C VAL A 20 28.72 -1.78 -25.07
N LEU A 21 28.72 -3.08 -24.71
CA LEU A 21 29.62 -4.06 -25.28
C LEU A 21 29.35 -4.29 -26.77
N ASP A 22 28.08 -4.50 -27.14
CA ASP A 22 27.65 -4.70 -28.53
C ASP A 22 28.13 -3.54 -29.45
N LEU A 23 27.91 -2.30 -29.01
CA LEU A 23 28.35 -1.12 -29.76
C LEU A 23 29.86 -0.97 -29.82
N ALA A 24 30.63 -1.46 -28.86
CA ALA A 24 32.08 -1.49 -28.90
C ALA A 24 32.57 -2.57 -29.86
N GLU A 25 31.95 -3.76 -29.84
CA GLU A 25 32.26 -4.88 -30.73
C GLU A 25 31.96 -4.54 -32.19
N GLU A 26 30.83 -3.87 -32.48
CA GLU A 26 30.51 -3.35 -33.84
C GLU A 26 31.60 -2.42 -34.40
N ARG A 27 32.34 -1.72 -33.51
CA ARG A 27 33.47 -0.84 -33.88
C ARG A 27 34.81 -1.56 -33.86
N GLY A 28 34.83 -2.85 -33.53
CA GLY A 28 36.05 -3.65 -33.39
C GLY A 28 36.91 -3.28 -32.17
N TRP A 29 36.32 -2.65 -31.14
CA TRP A 29 37.08 -2.23 -29.95
C TRP A 29 37.09 -3.30 -28.88
N THR A 30 38.23 -3.47 -28.26
CA THR A 30 38.39 -4.28 -27.03
C THR A 30 37.85 -3.53 -25.81
N GLN A 31 37.56 -4.22 -24.74
CA GLN A 31 37.17 -3.58 -23.46
C GLN A 31 38.23 -2.59 -22.95
N GLY A 32 39.53 -2.90 -23.16
CA GLY A 32 40.64 -2.00 -22.82
C GLY A 32 40.62 -0.72 -23.62
N GLU A 33 40.36 -0.81 -24.94
CA GLU A 33 40.25 0.36 -25.81
C GLU A 33 39.01 1.19 -25.46
N LEU A 34 37.87 0.55 -25.19
CA LEU A 34 36.66 1.23 -24.71
C LEU A 34 36.92 1.96 -23.39
N ALA A 35 37.62 1.32 -22.45
CA ALA A 35 37.99 1.92 -21.17
C ALA A 35 38.83 3.18 -21.35
N GLN A 36 39.83 3.11 -22.21
CA GLN A 36 40.70 4.24 -22.53
C GLN A 36 39.92 5.41 -23.14
N ARG A 37 39.00 5.13 -24.07
CA ARG A 37 38.18 6.16 -24.77
C ARG A 37 37.18 6.83 -23.84
N LEU A 38 36.60 6.06 -22.89
CA LEU A 38 35.69 6.57 -21.88
C LEU A 38 36.38 7.25 -20.69
N GLY A 39 37.71 7.06 -20.53
CA GLY A 39 38.49 7.56 -19.41
C GLY A 39 38.17 6.83 -18.10
N TYR A 40 37.90 5.51 -18.20
CA TYR A 40 37.68 4.61 -17.08
C TYR A 40 38.79 3.54 -17.02
N SER A 41 38.87 2.85 -15.86
CA SER A 41 39.70 1.63 -15.77
C SER A 41 38.98 0.44 -16.42
N GLU A 42 39.75 -0.53 -16.93
CA GLU A 42 39.16 -1.77 -17.47
C GLU A 42 38.27 -2.50 -16.45
N LYS A 43 38.69 -2.48 -15.17
CA LYS A 43 37.85 -3.02 -14.07
C LYS A 43 36.48 -2.34 -14.01
N HIS A 44 36.44 -1.02 -14.13
CA HIS A 44 35.18 -0.26 -14.10
C HIS A 44 34.29 -0.61 -15.31
N ILE A 45 34.89 -0.69 -16.52
CA ILE A 45 34.16 -1.09 -17.72
C ILE A 45 33.63 -2.52 -17.60
N SER A 46 34.42 -3.45 -17.11
CA SER A 46 33.96 -4.83 -16.83
C SER A 46 32.79 -4.85 -15.85
N GLN A 47 32.84 -4.04 -14.79
CA GLN A 47 31.74 -3.93 -13.84
C GLN A 47 30.47 -3.30 -14.45
N LEU A 48 30.63 -2.30 -15.32
CA LEU A 48 29.53 -1.65 -16.02
C LEU A 48 28.86 -2.62 -17.00
N ILE A 49 29.64 -3.32 -17.83
CA ILE A 49 29.13 -4.32 -18.77
C ILE A 49 28.33 -5.41 -18.04
N ASN A 50 28.84 -5.90 -16.90
CA ASN A 50 28.17 -6.93 -16.11
C ASN A 50 27.04 -6.40 -15.21
N GLY A 51 26.64 -5.14 -15.31
CA GLY A 51 25.56 -4.54 -14.49
C GLY A 51 25.86 -4.47 -12.99
N LYS A 52 27.13 -4.53 -12.59
CA LYS A 52 27.59 -4.41 -11.20
C LYS A 52 27.69 -2.96 -10.73
N VAL A 53 27.87 -2.03 -11.67
CA VAL A 53 27.80 -0.59 -11.44
C VAL A 53 26.81 0.02 -12.40
N PRO A 54 26.00 1.02 -11.96
CA PRO A 54 24.98 1.64 -12.81
C PRO A 54 25.60 2.63 -13.80
N ILE A 55 24.89 2.90 -14.90
CA ILE A 55 25.18 4.02 -15.78
C ILE A 55 24.73 5.32 -15.09
N THR A 56 25.69 6.05 -14.54
CA THR A 56 25.47 7.37 -13.95
C THR A 56 25.31 8.45 -15.02
N VAL A 57 24.91 9.66 -14.64
CA VAL A 57 24.81 10.82 -15.54
C VAL A 57 26.18 11.10 -16.22
N ASP A 58 27.29 11.05 -15.46
CA ASP A 58 28.64 11.20 -16.02
C ASP A 58 28.96 10.09 -17.03
N ALA A 59 28.66 8.83 -16.67
CA ALA A 59 28.87 7.71 -17.59
C ALA A 59 28.02 7.84 -18.85
N ALA A 60 26.75 8.25 -18.75
CA ALA A 60 25.85 8.46 -19.88
C ALA A 60 26.36 9.56 -20.83
N GLN A 61 26.91 10.66 -20.30
CA GLN A 61 27.52 11.73 -21.11
C GLN A 61 28.78 11.24 -21.85
N ARG A 62 29.60 10.40 -21.23
CA ARG A 62 30.79 9.83 -21.87
C ARG A 62 30.41 8.82 -22.93
N LEU A 63 29.42 7.96 -22.66
CA LEU A 63 28.88 7.00 -23.62
C LEU A 63 28.28 7.73 -24.87
N GLU A 64 27.56 8.81 -24.67
CA GLU A 64 27.02 9.64 -25.76
C GLU A 64 28.16 10.15 -26.69
N ARG A 65 29.25 10.66 -26.10
CA ARG A 65 30.39 11.18 -26.85
C ARG A 65 31.19 10.12 -27.60
N VAL A 66 31.32 8.93 -26.99
CA VAL A 66 32.21 7.86 -27.49
C VAL A 66 31.46 6.87 -28.37
N LEU A 67 30.28 6.45 -27.95
CA LEU A 67 29.48 5.43 -28.62
C LEU A 67 28.31 6.01 -29.42
N GLY A 68 27.99 7.27 -29.22
CA GLY A 68 26.74 7.85 -29.74
C GLY A 68 25.53 7.44 -28.90
N SER A 69 24.35 7.56 -29.45
CA SER A 69 23.09 7.51 -28.71
C SER A 69 23.01 8.60 -27.63
N SER A 70 21.87 9.20 -27.43
CA SER A 70 21.77 10.32 -26.48
C SER A 70 21.98 9.90 -25.04
N MET A 71 22.44 10.83 -24.21
CA MET A 71 22.51 10.65 -22.75
C MET A 71 21.17 10.16 -22.19
N ASP A 72 20.07 10.71 -22.69
CA ASP A 72 18.71 10.33 -22.29
C ASP A 72 18.38 8.85 -22.60
N PHE A 73 18.86 8.34 -23.74
CA PHE A 73 18.76 6.91 -24.09
C PHE A 73 19.44 6.03 -23.04
N TRP A 74 20.70 6.33 -22.69
CA TRP A 74 21.45 5.54 -21.72
C TRP A 74 20.84 5.56 -20.33
N LEU A 75 20.37 6.72 -19.87
CA LEU A 75 19.70 6.85 -18.58
C LEU A 75 18.35 6.12 -18.54
N LYS A 76 17.57 6.15 -19.61
CA LYS A 76 16.32 5.39 -19.71
C LYS A 76 16.57 3.89 -19.71
N LEU A 77 17.62 3.43 -20.42
CA LEU A 77 17.99 2.03 -20.45
C LEU A 77 18.36 1.53 -19.04
N GLU A 78 19.17 2.29 -18.31
CA GLU A 78 19.53 2.02 -16.92
C GLU A 78 18.30 2.02 -16.01
N ALA A 79 17.44 3.03 -16.09
CA ALA A 79 16.23 3.13 -15.27
C ALA A 79 15.29 1.92 -15.51
N ASN A 80 15.13 1.49 -16.74
CA ASN A 80 14.35 0.30 -17.07
C ASN A 80 14.98 -0.98 -16.51
N TYR A 81 16.29 -1.13 -16.63
CA TYR A 81 17.01 -2.25 -16.03
C TYR A 81 16.81 -2.33 -14.53
N GLN A 82 17.04 -1.23 -13.82
CA GLN A 82 16.89 -1.18 -12.36
C GLN A 82 15.44 -1.46 -11.93
N LYS A 83 14.45 -0.93 -12.67
CA LYS A 83 13.04 -1.20 -12.42
C LYS A 83 12.71 -2.70 -12.56
N HIS A 84 13.19 -3.36 -13.61
CA HIS A 84 12.97 -4.78 -13.82
C HIS A 84 13.67 -5.63 -12.78
N LYS A 85 14.94 -5.34 -12.48
CA LYS A 85 15.72 -6.00 -11.45
C LYS A 85 15.04 -5.92 -10.08
N ALA A 86 14.63 -4.71 -9.68
CA ALA A 86 13.90 -4.50 -8.42
C ALA A 86 12.58 -5.29 -8.37
N ARG A 87 11.88 -5.45 -9.51
CA ARG A 87 10.66 -6.25 -9.60
C ARG A 87 10.93 -7.75 -9.38
N LEU A 88 11.99 -8.29 -9.97
CA LEU A 88 12.36 -9.69 -9.79
C LEU A 88 12.75 -9.96 -8.33
N GLU A 89 13.64 -9.13 -7.78
CA GLU A 89 14.05 -9.22 -6.36
C GLU A 89 12.87 -9.05 -5.40
N ALA A 90 11.90 -8.19 -5.73
CA ALA A 90 10.68 -8.04 -4.94
C ALA A 90 9.84 -9.33 -4.95
N THR A 91 9.73 -10.00 -6.08
CA THR A 91 8.98 -11.26 -6.20
C THR A 91 9.60 -12.35 -5.33
N GLU A 92 10.91 -12.48 -5.33
CA GLU A 92 11.64 -13.42 -4.46
C GLU A 92 11.44 -13.09 -2.97
N ARG A 93 11.55 -11.81 -2.63
CA ARG A 93 11.29 -11.32 -1.27
C ARG A 93 9.87 -11.61 -0.80
N HIS A 94 8.87 -11.40 -1.68
CA HIS A 94 7.49 -11.71 -1.38
C HIS A 94 7.25 -13.22 -1.17
N ALA A 95 8.03 -14.07 -1.84
CA ALA A 95 7.98 -15.51 -1.61
C ALA A 95 8.39 -15.89 -0.17
N CYS A 96 9.35 -15.18 0.43
CA CYS A 96 9.74 -15.36 1.82
C CYS A 96 8.66 -14.93 2.83
N TRP A 97 7.73 -14.08 2.42
CA TRP A 97 6.67 -13.53 3.27
C TRP A 97 5.30 -14.20 3.10
N ILE A 98 5.23 -15.31 2.40
CA ILE A 98 3.97 -16.01 2.13
C ILE A 98 3.26 -16.43 3.43
N SER A 99 4.01 -16.82 4.47
CA SER A 99 3.44 -17.19 5.77
C SER A 99 2.68 -16.06 6.46
N TRP A 100 3.01 -14.79 6.17
CA TRP A 100 2.27 -13.64 6.68
C TRP A 100 0.80 -13.63 6.23
N LEU A 101 0.47 -14.22 5.09
CA LEU A 101 -0.91 -14.31 4.62
C LEU A 101 -1.81 -15.11 5.56
N ASP A 102 -1.23 -16.01 6.38
CA ASP A 102 -1.97 -16.81 7.36
C ASP A 102 -2.40 -15.96 8.58
N GLU A 103 -1.73 -14.81 8.80
CA GLU A 103 -2.07 -13.83 9.83
C GLU A 103 -3.18 -12.85 9.36
N LEU A 104 -3.55 -12.86 8.08
CA LEU A 104 -4.43 -11.86 7.48
C LEU A 104 -5.77 -12.44 7.02
N PRO A 105 -6.86 -11.66 7.07
CA PRO A 105 -8.17 -12.05 6.53
C PRO A 105 -8.21 -11.87 5.00
N VAL A 106 -7.31 -12.57 4.28
CA VAL A 106 -7.11 -12.40 2.83
C VAL A 106 -8.40 -12.60 2.03
N LYS A 107 -9.23 -13.61 2.42
CA LYS A 107 -10.50 -13.90 1.74
C LYS A 107 -11.48 -12.73 1.88
N GLU A 108 -11.56 -12.14 3.04
CA GLU A 108 -12.42 -11.01 3.36
C GLU A 108 -11.96 -9.74 2.62
N LEU A 109 -10.65 -9.51 2.58
CA LEU A 109 -10.06 -8.41 1.80
C LEU A 109 -10.34 -8.52 0.30
N MET A 110 -10.29 -9.73 -0.25
CA MET A 110 -10.69 -9.98 -1.63
C MET A 110 -12.20 -9.80 -1.84
N SER A 111 -13.02 -10.23 -0.88
CA SER A 111 -14.48 -10.14 -0.98
C SER A 111 -14.98 -8.71 -0.89
N SER A 112 -14.34 -7.87 -0.06
CA SER A 112 -14.64 -6.43 0.06
C SER A 112 -14.14 -5.61 -1.14
N GLY A 113 -13.29 -6.19 -2.01
CA GLY A 113 -12.65 -5.46 -3.10
C GLY A 113 -11.45 -4.61 -2.66
N ALA A 114 -11.01 -4.73 -1.41
CA ALA A 114 -9.84 -4.02 -0.89
C ALA A 114 -8.53 -4.48 -1.57
N ILE A 115 -8.47 -5.74 -1.97
CA ILE A 115 -7.42 -6.30 -2.82
C ILE A 115 -8.03 -7.07 -4.00
N ALA A 116 -7.25 -7.24 -5.07
CA ALA A 116 -7.71 -7.93 -6.27
C ALA A 116 -8.11 -9.38 -5.99
N LYS A 117 -9.23 -9.82 -6.56
CA LYS A 117 -9.68 -11.21 -6.48
C LYS A 117 -8.81 -12.08 -7.37
N VAL A 118 -7.97 -12.91 -6.75
CA VAL A 118 -7.15 -13.92 -7.44
C VAL A 118 -7.29 -15.25 -6.74
N ARG A 119 -7.07 -16.37 -7.48
CA ARG A 119 -7.06 -17.70 -6.86
C ARG A 119 -5.90 -17.78 -5.87
N ASN A 120 -6.19 -18.22 -4.64
CA ASN A 120 -5.17 -18.42 -3.60
C ASN A 120 -4.43 -19.77 -3.84
N VAL A 121 -3.59 -19.79 -4.88
CA VAL A 121 -2.72 -20.91 -5.23
C VAL A 121 -1.26 -20.48 -5.09
N ALA A 122 -0.34 -21.40 -4.92
CA ALA A 122 1.07 -21.14 -4.65
C ALA A 122 1.69 -20.10 -5.60
N LYS A 123 1.43 -20.19 -6.90
CA LYS A 123 1.92 -19.25 -7.93
C LYS A 123 1.50 -17.81 -7.69
N ASN A 124 0.31 -17.59 -7.10
CA ASN A 124 -0.25 -16.25 -6.93
C ASN A 124 0.07 -15.63 -5.56
N LYS A 125 0.54 -16.44 -4.59
CA LYS A 125 0.80 -15.96 -3.22
C LYS A 125 1.74 -14.77 -3.12
N PRO A 126 2.87 -14.69 -3.86
CA PRO A 126 3.72 -13.50 -3.83
C PRO A 126 3.00 -12.22 -4.26
N GLY A 127 2.11 -12.32 -5.28
CA GLY A 127 1.27 -11.20 -5.71
C GLY A 127 0.21 -10.80 -4.68
N ILE A 128 -0.31 -11.77 -3.91
CA ILE A 128 -1.25 -11.50 -2.80
C ILE A 128 -0.50 -10.78 -1.67
N VAL A 129 0.73 -11.20 -1.33
CA VAL A 129 1.59 -10.49 -0.35
C VAL A 129 1.77 -9.02 -0.75
N GLU A 130 2.12 -8.76 -2.00
CA GLU A 130 2.28 -7.38 -2.49
C GLU A 130 0.97 -6.58 -2.40
N SER A 131 -0.17 -7.21 -2.74
CA SER A 131 -1.49 -6.57 -2.63
C SER A 131 -1.83 -6.22 -1.17
N CYS A 132 -1.53 -7.12 -0.23
CA CYS A 132 -1.72 -6.86 1.20
C CYS A 132 -0.79 -5.75 1.72
N ARG A 133 0.48 -5.74 1.31
CA ARG A 133 1.42 -4.66 1.68
C ARG A 133 0.93 -3.28 1.21
N ARG A 134 0.46 -3.20 -0.03
CA ARG A 134 -0.12 -1.96 -0.58
C ARG A 134 -1.39 -1.56 0.17
N PHE A 135 -2.25 -2.51 0.46
CA PHE A 135 -3.47 -2.25 1.22
C PHE A 135 -3.16 -1.65 2.60
N PHE A 136 -2.23 -2.24 3.34
CA PHE A 136 -1.82 -1.74 4.66
C PHE A 136 -0.88 -0.53 4.60
N GLY A 137 -0.27 -0.23 3.46
CA GLY A 137 0.69 0.86 3.31
C GLY A 137 2.00 0.60 4.06
N VAL A 138 2.48 -0.64 4.08
CA VAL A 138 3.69 -1.05 4.82
C VAL A 138 4.79 -1.59 3.90
N ALA A 139 6.04 -1.40 4.31
CA ALA A 139 7.19 -1.87 3.56
C ALA A 139 7.43 -3.39 3.71
N SER A 140 7.09 -3.98 4.85
CA SER A 140 7.20 -5.43 5.09
C SER A 140 6.19 -5.91 6.14
N PRO A 141 6.06 -7.24 6.35
CA PRO A 141 5.29 -7.80 7.46
C PRO A 141 5.75 -7.33 8.85
N ASP A 142 7.02 -7.03 9.02
CA ASP A 142 7.56 -6.61 10.32
C ASP A 142 7.09 -5.19 10.68
N GLU A 143 7.05 -4.26 9.72
CA GLU A 143 6.45 -2.94 9.92
C GLU A 143 4.95 -3.05 10.18
N TRP A 144 4.24 -3.99 9.54
CA TRP A 144 2.83 -4.24 9.84
C TRP A 144 2.66 -4.72 11.29
N ARG A 145 3.46 -5.70 11.75
CA ARG A 145 3.41 -6.19 13.14
C ARG A 145 3.75 -5.09 14.13
N SER A 146 4.77 -4.28 13.84
CA SER A 146 5.16 -3.14 14.67
C SER A 146 4.04 -2.10 14.78
N HIS A 147 3.40 -1.75 13.66
CA HIS A 147 2.36 -0.74 13.61
C HIS A 147 1.06 -1.19 14.29
N TYR A 148 0.58 -2.40 13.96
CA TYR A 148 -0.70 -2.90 14.46
C TYR A 148 -0.60 -3.72 15.75
N GLY A 149 0.57 -4.28 16.08
CA GLY A 149 0.78 -5.04 17.32
C GLY A 149 0.60 -4.18 18.59
N GLY A 150 1.04 -2.92 18.55
CA GLY A 150 0.81 -1.98 19.64
C GLY A 150 -0.68 -1.63 19.85
N MET A 151 -1.46 -1.57 18.77
CA MET A 151 -2.90 -1.33 18.84
C MET A 151 -3.65 -2.51 19.46
N GLN A 152 -3.20 -3.75 19.23
CA GLN A 152 -3.78 -4.95 19.84
C GLN A 152 -3.80 -4.89 21.37
N VAL A 153 -2.75 -4.36 21.99
CA VAL A 153 -2.67 -4.23 23.47
C VAL A 153 -3.77 -3.29 23.99
N ALA A 154 -4.08 -2.22 23.27
CA ALA A 154 -5.15 -1.29 23.62
C ALA A 154 -6.53 -1.95 23.47
N PHE A 155 -6.77 -2.70 22.39
CA PHE A 155 -8.03 -3.43 22.15
C PHE A 155 -8.23 -4.61 23.09
N ARG A 156 -7.18 -5.38 23.44
CA ARG A 156 -7.26 -6.50 24.42
C ARG A 156 -7.60 -6.05 25.83
N ARG A 157 -7.21 -4.84 26.23
CA ARG A 157 -7.57 -4.29 27.56
C ARG A 157 -9.05 -3.96 27.69
N SER A 158 -9.73 -3.76 26.56
CA SER A 158 -11.15 -3.37 26.56
C SER A 158 -12.12 -4.50 26.21
N ARG A 159 -11.70 -5.56 25.51
CA ARG A 159 -12.58 -6.66 25.05
C ARG A 159 -11.79 -7.94 24.72
N ASP A 160 -12.36 -9.07 25.04
CA ASP A 160 -12.05 -10.48 24.74
C ASP A 160 -10.67 -10.85 24.17
N GLU A 161 -10.07 -11.88 24.81
CA GLU A 161 -8.81 -12.54 24.40
C GLU A 161 -8.85 -13.20 23.00
N GLN A 162 -10.00 -13.19 22.31
CA GLN A 162 -10.24 -13.90 21.05
C GLN A 162 -10.08 -13.05 19.78
N SER A 163 -9.74 -11.77 19.91
CA SER A 163 -9.66 -10.87 18.75
C SER A 163 -8.39 -11.10 17.93
N ASP A 164 -8.57 -11.33 16.62
CA ASP A 164 -7.51 -11.56 15.64
C ASP A 164 -6.92 -10.23 15.16
N VAL A 165 -5.59 -10.05 15.35
CA VAL A 165 -4.88 -8.81 14.96
C VAL A 165 -5.04 -8.52 13.46
N GLY A 166 -4.96 -9.56 12.63
CA GLY A 166 -5.13 -9.42 11.19
C GLY A 166 -6.50 -8.88 10.82
N ALA A 167 -7.55 -9.42 11.47
CA ALA A 167 -8.92 -8.97 11.23
C ALA A 167 -9.15 -7.54 11.74
N ILE A 168 -8.62 -7.20 12.93
CA ILE A 168 -8.71 -5.83 13.48
C ILE A 168 -7.97 -4.84 12.58
N SER A 169 -6.71 -5.12 12.25
CA SER A 169 -5.90 -4.23 11.41
C SER A 169 -6.52 -4.00 10.03
N ALA A 170 -7.07 -5.05 9.43
CA ALA A 170 -7.76 -4.94 8.15
C ALA A 170 -9.02 -4.07 8.27
N TRP A 171 -9.81 -4.25 9.32
CA TRP A 171 -10.98 -3.43 9.55
C TRP A 171 -10.61 -1.96 9.79
N LEU A 172 -9.59 -1.68 10.61
CA LEU A 172 -9.08 -0.33 10.84
C LEU A 172 -8.62 0.33 9.54
N ARG A 173 -7.86 -0.38 8.72
CA ARG A 173 -7.36 0.15 7.44
C ARG A 173 -8.48 0.44 6.44
N LEU A 174 -9.52 -0.38 6.39
CA LEU A 174 -10.72 -0.09 5.59
C LEU A 174 -11.37 1.23 6.02
N GLY A 175 -11.47 1.49 7.33
CA GLY A 175 -11.98 2.77 7.84
C GLY A 175 -11.10 3.97 7.45
N GLU A 176 -9.78 3.82 7.49
CA GLU A 176 -8.85 4.84 6.98
C GLU A 176 -9.08 5.14 5.51
N GLN A 177 -9.21 4.11 4.66
CA GLN A 177 -9.47 4.29 3.24
C GLN A 177 -10.82 4.97 2.94
N VAL A 178 -11.83 4.75 3.79
CA VAL A 178 -13.08 5.52 3.73
C VAL A 178 -12.80 6.98 4.11
N ALA A 179 -12.10 7.20 5.22
CA ALA A 179 -11.79 8.54 5.72
C ALA A 179 -10.88 9.35 4.78
N GLU A 180 -9.96 8.69 4.06
CA GLU A 180 -9.09 9.32 3.05
C GLU A 180 -9.89 9.97 1.90
N LYS A 181 -11.09 9.48 1.62
CA LYS A 181 -11.98 10.00 0.57
C LYS A 181 -12.94 11.09 1.06
N LEU A 182 -12.97 11.34 2.37
CA LEU A 182 -13.83 12.33 2.99
C LEU A 182 -13.05 13.62 3.22
N ASP A 183 -13.55 14.72 2.68
CA ASP A 183 -13.09 16.06 3.02
C ASP A 183 -13.89 16.59 4.20
N GLY A 184 -13.39 17.64 4.85
CA GLY A 184 -14.10 18.28 5.94
C GLY A 184 -13.29 19.40 6.59
N PRO A 185 -13.95 20.27 7.38
CA PRO A 185 -13.28 21.31 8.15
C PRO A 185 -12.38 20.70 9.24
N LYS A 186 -11.54 21.52 9.84
CA LYS A 186 -10.80 21.12 11.05
C LYS A 186 -11.77 20.84 12.20
N TYR A 187 -11.42 19.86 13.03
CA TYR A 187 -12.19 19.53 14.22
C TYR A 187 -12.46 20.73 15.11
N ASP A 188 -13.73 20.90 15.49
CA ASP A 188 -14.21 21.91 16.43
C ASP A 188 -14.96 21.24 17.57
N LYS A 189 -14.42 21.32 18.78
CA LYS A 189 -14.98 20.69 19.98
C LYS A 189 -16.38 21.21 20.33
N ALA A 190 -16.62 22.52 20.16
CA ALA A 190 -17.92 23.11 20.50
C ALA A 190 -19.00 22.69 19.50
N ARG A 191 -18.68 22.68 18.21
CA ARG A 191 -19.56 22.15 17.15
C ARG A 191 -19.83 20.68 17.34
N PHE A 192 -18.81 19.88 17.70
CA PHE A 192 -19.01 18.45 17.96
C PHE A 192 -19.94 18.21 19.14
N ALA A 193 -19.76 18.93 20.25
CA ALA A 193 -20.66 18.82 21.39
C ALA A 193 -22.12 19.22 21.06
N HIS A 194 -22.30 20.20 20.16
CA HIS A 194 -23.62 20.56 19.64
C HIS A 194 -24.20 19.46 18.74
N ALA A 195 -23.40 18.96 17.80
CA ALA A 195 -23.77 17.86 16.90
C ALA A 195 -24.22 16.61 17.68
N LEU A 196 -23.55 16.24 18.77
CA LEU A 196 -23.95 15.10 19.61
C LEU A 196 -25.34 15.27 20.24
N LYS A 197 -25.73 16.52 20.62
CA LYS A 197 -27.06 16.79 21.15
C LYS A 197 -28.14 16.62 20.07
N GLU A 198 -27.88 17.10 18.86
CA GLU A 198 -28.80 16.92 17.75
C GLU A 198 -28.90 15.45 17.31
N ILE A 199 -27.75 14.75 17.20
CA ILE A 199 -27.71 13.33 16.84
C ILE A 199 -28.51 12.49 17.86
N ARG A 200 -28.50 12.87 19.13
CA ARG A 200 -29.34 12.17 20.14
C ARG A 200 -30.84 12.24 19.82
N GLY A 201 -31.30 13.31 19.20
CA GLY A 201 -32.67 13.44 18.71
C GLY A 201 -33.02 12.50 17.55
N LEU A 202 -32.01 11.98 16.84
CA LEU A 202 -32.17 11.10 15.67
C LEU A 202 -32.32 9.61 16.05
N THR A 203 -32.18 9.24 17.30
CA THR A 203 -32.14 7.82 17.74
C THR A 203 -33.45 7.06 17.48
N CYS A 204 -34.55 7.76 17.33
CA CYS A 204 -35.88 7.20 17.00
C CYS A 204 -36.18 7.22 15.51
N GLU A 205 -35.35 7.86 14.70
CA GLU A 205 -35.54 7.97 13.26
C GLU A 205 -35.03 6.70 12.53
N PRO A 206 -35.61 6.37 11.36
CA PRO A 206 -35.09 5.26 10.55
C PRO A 206 -33.75 5.60 9.88
N PRO A 207 -32.98 4.58 9.46
CA PRO A 207 -31.63 4.76 8.89
C PRO A 207 -31.56 5.74 7.72
N GLU A 208 -32.57 5.76 6.87
CA GLU A 208 -32.66 6.63 5.68
C GLU A 208 -32.72 8.13 6.05
N ILE A 209 -33.17 8.43 7.28
CA ILE A 209 -33.24 9.79 7.82
C ILE A 209 -32.02 10.08 8.70
N PHE A 210 -31.71 9.21 9.67
CA PHE A 210 -30.66 9.53 10.64
C PHE A 210 -29.25 9.48 10.03
N GLU A 211 -28.95 8.55 9.13
CA GLU A 211 -27.58 8.39 8.62
C GLU A 211 -27.08 9.64 7.85
N PRO A 212 -27.80 10.18 6.85
CA PRO A 212 -27.34 11.38 6.15
C PRO A 212 -27.25 12.60 7.07
N ARG A 213 -28.18 12.78 8.00
CA ARG A 213 -28.14 13.89 8.96
C ARG A 213 -26.97 13.77 9.93
N MET A 214 -26.73 12.59 10.47
CA MET A 214 -25.59 12.32 11.33
C MET A 214 -24.26 12.59 10.61
N ARG A 215 -24.13 12.15 9.34
CA ARG A 215 -22.94 12.43 8.53
C ARG A 215 -22.72 13.93 8.35
N THR A 216 -23.76 14.70 8.05
CA THR A 216 -23.67 16.16 7.89
C THR A 216 -23.23 16.82 9.20
N LEU A 217 -23.87 16.49 10.32
CA LEU A 217 -23.55 17.07 11.63
C LEU A 217 -22.12 16.79 12.07
N LEU A 218 -21.65 15.55 11.87
CA LEU A 218 -20.28 15.18 12.18
C LEU A 218 -19.28 15.85 11.24
N HIS A 219 -19.56 15.90 9.94
CA HIS A 219 -18.73 16.58 8.96
C HIS A 219 -18.55 18.06 9.31
N ASP A 220 -19.63 18.78 9.64
CA ASP A 220 -19.59 20.21 9.98
C ASP A 220 -18.82 20.49 11.28
N ALA A 221 -18.71 19.47 12.14
CA ALA A 221 -17.88 19.51 13.33
C ALA A 221 -16.43 19.07 13.08
N GLY A 222 -16.08 18.68 11.87
CA GLY A 222 -14.76 18.18 11.49
C GLY A 222 -14.45 16.76 11.99
N VAL A 223 -15.48 15.93 12.19
CA VAL A 223 -15.38 14.54 12.60
C VAL A 223 -15.70 13.63 11.42
N LEU A 224 -14.80 12.73 11.08
CA LEU A 224 -15.01 11.75 10.02
C LEU A 224 -15.80 10.55 10.54
N LEU A 225 -16.78 10.08 9.77
CA LEU A 225 -17.54 8.88 10.09
C LEU A 225 -17.31 7.81 9.02
N ALA A 226 -16.78 6.67 9.42
CA ALA A 226 -16.63 5.49 8.59
C ALA A 226 -17.55 4.36 9.08
N LEU A 227 -18.51 3.96 8.26
CA LEU A 227 -19.31 2.76 8.47
C LEU A 227 -18.68 1.63 7.65
N VAL A 228 -18.05 0.67 8.32
CA VAL A 228 -17.29 -0.41 7.68
C VAL A 228 -17.87 -1.75 8.13
N PRO A 229 -18.25 -2.65 7.21
CA PRO A 229 -18.74 -3.97 7.60
C PRO A 229 -17.77 -4.69 8.53
N ALA A 230 -18.31 -5.44 9.49
CA ALA A 230 -17.49 -6.24 10.39
C ALA A 230 -16.71 -7.30 9.61
N ILE A 231 -15.42 -7.42 9.92
CA ILE A 231 -14.60 -8.55 9.45
C ILE A 231 -14.74 -9.69 10.47
N PRO A 232 -15.00 -10.93 10.02
CA PRO A 232 -15.02 -12.09 10.92
C PRO A 232 -13.77 -12.15 11.78
N ARG A 233 -13.94 -12.50 13.07
CA ARG A 233 -12.88 -12.56 14.09
C ARG A 233 -12.30 -11.20 14.54
N ALA A 234 -12.71 -10.08 13.97
CA ALA A 234 -12.29 -8.77 14.49
C ALA A 234 -12.94 -8.44 15.84
N HIS A 235 -14.19 -8.88 16.07
CA HIS A 235 -14.96 -8.65 17.30
C HIS A 235 -14.98 -7.18 17.77
N VAL A 236 -14.90 -6.23 16.86
CA VAL A 236 -14.89 -4.79 17.12
C VAL A 236 -16.22 -4.18 16.68
N SER A 237 -16.89 -3.45 17.58
CA SER A 237 -18.14 -2.75 17.29
C SER A 237 -17.89 -1.33 16.77
N GLY A 238 -16.93 -0.62 17.38
CA GLY A 238 -16.54 0.74 17.02
C GLY A 238 -15.15 1.09 17.54
N VAL A 239 -14.63 2.20 17.08
CA VAL A 239 -13.41 2.84 17.55
C VAL A 239 -13.44 4.32 17.21
N ALA A 240 -13.01 5.17 18.16
CA ALA A 240 -12.66 6.56 17.89
C ALA A 240 -11.16 6.75 17.96
N ARG A 241 -10.58 7.41 16.97
CA ARG A 241 -9.14 7.68 16.90
C ARG A 241 -8.82 8.93 16.09
N TRP A 242 -7.65 9.49 16.33
CA TRP A 242 -7.13 10.60 15.56
C TRP A 242 -6.27 10.08 14.40
N LEU A 243 -6.63 10.43 13.15
CA LEU A 243 -5.78 10.15 11.98
C LEU A 243 -4.66 11.19 11.84
N SER A 244 -4.91 12.40 12.32
CA SER A 244 -3.96 13.50 12.46
C SER A 244 -4.40 14.41 13.59
N PRO A 245 -3.59 15.37 14.05
CA PRO A 245 -3.97 16.26 15.15
C PRO A 245 -5.28 17.04 14.97
N THR A 246 -5.82 17.09 13.75
CA THR A 246 -7.04 17.84 13.42
C THR A 246 -8.12 16.99 12.75
N ARG A 247 -7.92 15.69 12.62
CA ARG A 247 -8.84 14.79 11.89
C ARG A 247 -9.22 13.56 12.73
N PRO A 248 -10.18 13.68 13.65
CA PRO A 248 -10.73 12.52 14.36
C PRO A 248 -11.61 11.68 13.44
N LEU A 249 -11.56 10.37 13.64
CA LEU A 249 -12.38 9.37 12.96
C LEU A 249 -13.18 8.58 13.98
N ILE A 250 -14.48 8.49 13.78
CA ILE A 250 -15.35 7.50 14.42
C ILE A 250 -15.62 6.41 13.37
N GLN A 251 -15.21 5.19 13.66
CA GLN A 251 -15.42 4.03 12.78
C GLN A 251 -16.32 3.02 13.48
N LEU A 252 -17.40 2.59 12.80
CA LEU A 252 -18.38 1.64 13.33
C LEU A 252 -18.51 0.43 12.43
N SER A 253 -18.63 -0.75 13.00
CA SER A 253 -18.67 -2.02 12.25
C SER A 253 -20.07 -2.49 11.88
N LEU A 254 -21.12 -1.88 12.38
CA LEU A 254 -22.50 -2.37 12.28
C LEU A 254 -22.67 -3.80 12.82
N TYR A 255 -21.80 -4.21 13.75
CA TYR A 255 -21.85 -5.51 14.39
C TYR A 255 -23.11 -5.65 15.25
N GLY A 256 -23.87 -6.74 15.02
CA GLY A 256 -25.10 -7.00 15.75
C GLY A 256 -26.38 -6.47 15.08
N LYS A 257 -26.30 -5.64 14.05
CA LYS A 257 -27.39 -5.20 13.14
C LYS A 257 -28.68 -4.70 13.85
N THR A 258 -28.60 -4.21 15.07
CA THR A 258 -29.72 -3.65 15.81
C THR A 258 -29.51 -2.18 16.09
N ASN A 259 -30.60 -1.39 16.09
CA ASN A 259 -30.55 0.05 16.26
C ASN A 259 -29.97 0.46 17.62
N ASP A 260 -30.34 -0.24 18.67
CA ASP A 260 -29.84 -0.02 20.04
C ASP A 260 -28.32 -0.22 20.14
N LYS A 261 -27.77 -1.29 19.54
CA LYS A 261 -26.32 -1.54 19.52
C LYS A 261 -25.56 -0.51 18.72
N PHE A 262 -26.13 -0.07 17.60
CA PHE A 262 -25.52 0.99 16.78
C PHE A 262 -25.37 2.28 17.60
N TRP A 263 -26.46 2.76 18.21
CA TRP A 263 -26.46 3.99 18.98
C TRP A 263 -25.60 3.90 20.24
N PHE A 264 -25.69 2.75 20.95
CA PHE A 264 -24.83 2.51 22.09
C PHE A 264 -23.35 2.61 21.70
N THR A 265 -22.94 1.93 20.63
CA THR A 265 -21.56 1.98 20.16
C THR A 265 -21.16 3.38 19.72
N PHE A 266 -22.01 4.08 18.96
CA PHE A 266 -21.71 5.44 18.51
C PHE A 266 -21.47 6.39 19.70
N PHE A 267 -22.37 6.43 20.70
CA PHE A 267 -22.21 7.32 21.86
C PHE A 267 -21.13 6.87 22.83
N HIS A 268 -20.69 5.61 22.77
CA HIS A 268 -19.56 5.14 23.54
C HIS A 268 -18.23 5.63 22.97
N GLU A 269 -18.14 5.72 21.65
CA GLU A 269 -16.93 6.15 20.93
C GLU A 269 -16.83 7.67 20.76
N ALA A 270 -17.94 8.39 20.84
CA ALA A 270 -18.02 9.83 20.64
C ALA A 270 -17.75 10.63 21.92
#